data_7cc0d4c3ed70ce476d04b253b964ea4e
#
_entry.id   7cc0d4c3ed70ce476d04b253b964ea4e
#
_cell.length_a   1.000
_cell.length_b   1.000
_cell.length_c   1.000
_cell.angle_alpha   90.00
_cell.angle_beta   90.00
_cell.angle_gamma   90.00
#
_symmetry.space_group_name_H-M   'P 1'
#
loop_
_entity.id
_entity.type
_entity.pdbx_description
1 polymer ?
#
loop_
_entity_poly.entity_id
_entity_poly.type
_entity_poly.pdbx_seq_one_letter_code
_entity_poly.pdbx_strand_id
1 'polypeptide(L)'
;MPTHKRYFLPESVLLKRNGIHDVNRPALAPPHRGWLHDLSGPDEDSSTPIRANEIPVINSMNGTCLELSRKTHKMRGLLLALSPLGITWLAFSLYILATSEMGFPLEIAATAIAMLWWTMTMIRVDISIPRDEPIRFNRLRRKIYVYRFHYLWWNPFARWYVTTNSYHWADLRAEVWRQRGATGQGGLIITWGVSIAVVKPGTNQVIDRFPLSVGQDEGSSWDYVRAYMQHGPGALPAVVTFNDPNRVPPLNLALRLAPIVQWPADMDAESRT
;
A
#
# COMPACT_ATOMS: atom_id res chain seq x y z
N MET A 1 32.13 22.97 -4.55
CA MET A 1 30.90 22.14 -4.37
C MET A 1 30.93 21.06 -5.43
N PRO A 2 31.11 19.77 -5.12
CA PRO A 2 31.10 18.71 -6.13
C PRO A 2 29.66 18.31 -6.40
N THR A 3 29.27 18.46 -7.66
CA THR A 3 27.99 17.99 -8.21
C THR A 3 27.96 16.46 -8.22
N HIS A 4 27.13 15.88 -7.36
CA HIS A 4 26.83 14.44 -7.40
C HIS A 4 26.08 14.10 -8.70
N LYS A 5 26.80 13.66 -9.72
CA LYS A 5 26.21 12.96 -10.87
C LYS A 5 25.67 11.63 -10.37
N ARG A 6 24.33 11.52 -10.23
CA ARG A 6 23.66 10.22 -10.09
C ARG A 6 23.80 9.47 -11.41
N TYR A 7 24.68 8.48 -11.44
CA TYR A 7 24.75 7.55 -12.55
C TYR A 7 23.50 6.66 -12.49
N PHE A 8 22.54 6.92 -13.37
CA PHE A 8 21.53 5.93 -13.70
C PHE A 8 22.26 4.79 -14.43
N LEU A 9 22.28 3.61 -13.83
CA LEU A 9 22.76 2.41 -14.52
C LEU A 9 21.84 2.18 -15.74
N PRO A 10 22.39 1.85 -16.92
CA PRO A 10 21.56 1.56 -18.08
C PRO A 10 20.63 0.39 -17.77
N GLU A 11 19.40 0.49 -18.26
CA GLU A 11 18.30 -0.46 -18.05
C GLU A 11 18.73 -1.93 -18.29
N SER A 12 19.64 -2.16 -19.24
CA SER A 12 20.23 -3.46 -19.55
C SER A 12 21.09 -4.07 -18.43
N VAL A 13 21.64 -3.27 -17.51
CA VAL A 13 22.46 -3.75 -16.38
C VAL A 13 21.57 -4.13 -15.21
N LEU A 14 20.47 -3.41 -14.99
CA LEU A 14 19.45 -3.75 -13.98
C LEU A 14 18.74 -5.06 -14.35
N LEU A 15 18.47 -5.27 -15.61
CA LEU A 15 17.77 -6.45 -16.15
C LEU A 15 18.59 -7.75 -15.98
N LYS A 16 19.91 -7.72 -16.16
CA LYS A 16 20.79 -8.89 -15.96
C LYS A 16 20.89 -9.36 -14.51
N ARG A 17 20.51 -8.52 -13.55
CA ARG A 17 20.67 -8.77 -12.12
C ARG A 17 19.57 -9.64 -11.50
N ASN A 18 18.40 -9.75 -12.13
CA ASN A 18 17.19 -10.32 -11.53
C ASN A 18 16.66 -11.59 -12.20
N GLY A 19 17.44 -12.31 -13.01
CA GLY A 19 17.00 -13.59 -13.62
C GLY A 19 15.76 -13.44 -14.51
N ILE A 20 15.74 -12.44 -15.41
CA ILE A 20 14.54 -12.02 -16.13
C ILE A 20 14.18 -13.00 -17.23
N HIS A 21 13.03 -13.59 -17.10
CA HIS A 21 12.29 -14.21 -18.21
C HIS A 21 11.82 -13.11 -19.18
N ASP A 22 12.09 -13.30 -20.45
CA ASP A 22 11.75 -12.53 -21.65
C ASP A 22 11.24 -11.08 -21.42
N VAL A 23 12.14 -10.10 -21.55
CA VAL A 23 12.02 -8.69 -21.15
C VAL A 23 10.87 -7.93 -21.85
N ASN A 24 10.23 -8.52 -22.86
CA ASN A 24 9.34 -7.80 -23.76
C ASN A 24 7.85 -8.12 -23.62
N ARG A 25 7.45 -9.10 -22.82
CA ARG A 25 6.03 -9.46 -22.67
C ARG A 25 5.70 -9.86 -21.24
N PRO A 26 4.60 -9.32 -20.66
CA PRO A 26 4.12 -9.78 -19.37
C PRO A 26 3.70 -11.25 -19.43
N ALA A 27 4.13 -12.04 -18.46
CA ALA A 27 3.69 -13.43 -18.34
C ALA A 27 2.27 -13.55 -17.79
N LEU A 28 1.82 -12.56 -17.02
CA LEU A 28 0.53 -12.57 -16.34
C LEU A 28 -0.59 -11.99 -17.20
N ALA A 29 -1.79 -12.56 -17.10
CA ALA A 29 -2.98 -12.13 -17.82
C ALA A 29 -4.14 -11.83 -16.85
N PRO A 30 -4.58 -10.55 -16.72
CA PRO A 30 -3.97 -9.35 -17.27
C PRO A 30 -2.73 -8.89 -16.50
N PRO A 31 -1.78 -8.17 -17.12
CA PRO A 31 -0.63 -7.58 -16.42
C PRO A 31 -1.05 -6.43 -15.51
N HIS A 32 -0.19 -6.03 -14.59
CA HIS A 32 -0.41 -4.83 -13.77
C HIS A 32 -0.42 -3.56 -14.62
N ARG A 33 -1.29 -2.61 -14.28
CA ARG A 33 -1.28 -1.29 -14.94
C ARG A 33 0.05 -0.58 -14.68
N GLY A 34 0.78 -0.28 -15.75
CA GLY A 34 2.14 0.26 -15.65
C GLY A 34 3.21 -0.79 -15.41
N TRP A 35 2.94 -2.05 -15.76
CA TRP A 35 3.90 -3.14 -15.73
C TRP A 35 5.24 -2.77 -16.34
N LEU A 36 6.34 -3.18 -15.70
CA LEU A 36 7.70 -3.03 -16.19
C LEU A 36 8.31 -4.39 -16.52
N HIS A 37 8.32 -5.29 -15.57
CA HIS A 37 8.82 -6.65 -15.70
C HIS A 37 8.25 -7.55 -14.61
N ASP A 38 8.28 -8.85 -14.89
CA ASP A 38 7.93 -9.87 -13.92
C ASP A 38 9.15 -10.18 -13.05
N LEU A 39 8.92 -10.50 -11.78
CA LEU A 39 9.94 -10.97 -10.85
C LEU A 39 10.00 -12.49 -10.84
N SER A 40 11.11 -13.03 -10.34
CA SER A 40 11.30 -14.48 -10.18
C SER A 40 10.17 -15.14 -9.40
N GLY A 41 9.87 -16.37 -9.75
CA GLY A 41 8.82 -17.16 -9.10
C GLY A 41 9.04 -17.37 -7.60
N PRO A 42 8.01 -17.80 -6.86
CA PRO A 42 8.07 -17.92 -5.40
C PRO A 42 9.10 -18.95 -4.94
N ASP A 43 9.34 -20.00 -5.71
CA ASP A 43 10.22 -21.12 -5.37
C ASP A 43 11.55 -21.11 -6.14
N GLU A 44 11.79 -20.12 -6.99
CA GLU A 44 13.08 -19.94 -7.64
C GLU A 44 14.11 -19.46 -6.63
N ASP A 45 15.36 -19.93 -6.76
CA ASP A 45 16.43 -19.59 -5.82
C ASP A 45 16.64 -18.07 -5.70
N SER A 46 16.65 -17.59 -4.46
CA SER A 46 16.95 -16.21 -4.15
C SER A 46 18.47 -16.05 -4.02
N SER A 47 19.16 -15.87 -5.15
CA SER A 47 20.61 -15.65 -5.18
C SER A 47 21.03 -14.19 -4.97
N THR A 48 20.06 -13.27 -4.93
CA THR A 48 20.33 -11.83 -4.78
C THR A 48 20.64 -11.49 -3.33
N PRO A 49 21.81 -10.94 -3.01
CA PRO A 49 22.13 -10.52 -1.64
C PRO A 49 21.20 -9.36 -1.22
N ILE A 50 20.47 -9.55 -0.12
CA ILE A 50 19.57 -8.55 0.44
C ILE A 50 20.40 -7.46 1.13
N ARG A 51 20.22 -6.22 0.71
CA ARG A 51 20.90 -5.08 1.31
C ARG A 51 20.13 -4.55 2.51
N ALA A 52 20.85 -4.11 3.54
CA ALA A 52 20.23 -3.59 4.76
C ALA A 52 19.34 -2.36 4.56
N ASN A 53 19.56 -1.57 3.52
CA ASN A 53 18.74 -0.40 3.18
C ASN A 53 17.49 -0.72 2.34
N GLU A 54 17.31 -1.97 1.97
CA GLU A 54 16.20 -2.46 1.15
C GLU A 54 15.23 -3.36 1.96
N ILE A 55 15.36 -3.35 3.30
CA ILE A 55 14.49 -4.14 4.17
C ILE A 55 13.10 -3.51 4.22
N PRO A 56 12.02 -4.27 3.96
CA PRO A 56 10.66 -3.78 4.11
C PRO A 56 10.34 -3.46 5.58
N VAL A 57 9.25 -2.73 5.83
CA VAL A 57 8.81 -2.45 7.20
C VAL A 57 8.19 -3.71 7.79
N ILE A 58 8.82 -4.25 8.82
CA ILE A 58 8.46 -5.52 9.46
C ILE A 58 7.74 -5.27 10.76
N ASN A 59 6.52 -5.82 10.92
CA ASN A 59 5.77 -5.79 12.17
C ASN A 59 6.23 -6.89 13.14
N SER A 60 6.41 -8.10 12.61
CA SER A 60 6.91 -9.24 13.41
C SER A 60 7.58 -10.26 12.50
N MET A 61 8.56 -10.99 13.05
CA MET A 61 9.25 -12.07 12.36
C MET A 61 9.67 -13.14 13.36
N ASN A 62 9.39 -14.38 13.06
CA ASN A 62 9.87 -15.56 13.78
C ASN A 62 10.16 -16.70 12.80
N GLY A 63 10.40 -17.92 13.27
CA GLY A 63 10.67 -19.08 12.41
C GLY A 63 9.50 -19.53 11.55
N THR A 64 8.28 -19.19 11.91
CA THR A 64 7.04 -19.62 11.27
C THR A 64 6.40 -18.51 10.43
N CYS A 65 6.33 -17.30 10.97
CA CYS A 65 5.55 -16.19 10.41
C CYS A 65 6.40 -14.92 10.26
N LEU A 66 6.25 -14.27 9.10
CA LEU A 66 6.73 -12.92 8.81
C LEU A 66 5.52 -12.03 8.56
N GLU A 67 5.38 -10.93 9.29
CA GLU A 67 4.36 -9.92 9.05
C GLU A 67 4.99 -8.62 8.57
N LEU A 68 4.59 -8.17 7.39
CA LEU A 68 5.02 -6.92 6.78
C LEU A 68 3.93 -5.86 6.87
N SER A 69 4.34 -4.63 7.19
CA SER A 69 3.49 -3.45 7.15
C SER A 69 3.38 -2.92 5.72
N ARG A 70 2.16 -2.54 5.32
CA ARG A 70 1.90 -1.84 4.06
C ARG A 70 1.27 -0.48 4.31
N LYS A 71 1.86 0.30 5.21
CA LYS A 71 1.37 1.67 5.49
C LYS A 71 1.40 2.52 4.21
N THR A 72 0.26 2.64 3.56
CA THR A 72 0.09 3.41 2.32
C THR A 72 -0.07 4.92 2.58
N HIS A 73 -0.48 5.30 3.79
CA HIS A 73 -0.83 6.68 4.11
C HIS A 73 0.21 7.36 5.00
N LYS A 74 1.25 7.91 4.36
CA LYS A 74 2.34 8.62 5.07
C LYS A 74 1.90 9.93 5.74
N MET A 75 0.88 10.62 5.16
CA MET A 75 0.42 11.95 5.61
C MET A 75 -0.90 11.89 6.40
N ARG A 76 -1.10 10.84 7.14
CA ARG A 76 -2.32 10.63 7.91
C ARG A 76 -2.49 11.66 9.02
N GLY A 77 -3.69 12.21 9.14
CA GLY A 77 -4.01 13.31 10.06
C GLY A 77 -3.96 14.69 9.40
N LEU A 78 -3.35 14.81 8.21
CA LEU A 78 -3.33 16.09 7.49
C LEU A 78 -4.73 16.52 7.03
N LEU A 79 -5.52 15.57 6.50
CA LEU A 79 -6.86 15.84 6.03
C LEU A 79 -7.79 16.25 7.18
N LEU A 80 -7.66 15.57 8.33
CA LEU A 80 -8.38 15.95 9.54
C LEU A 80 -7.96 17.32 10.05
N ALA A 81 -6.67 17.65 10.00
CA ALA A 81 -6.16 18.98 10.41
C ALA A 81 -6.64 20.11 9.48
N LEU A 82 -6.91 19.84 8.22
CA LEU A 82 -7.45 20.79 7.25
C LEU A 82 -8.98 20.89 7.30
N SER A 83 -9.68 19.96 7.95
CA SER A 83 -11.14 19.94 8.01
C SER A 83 -11.78 21.19 8.63
N PRO A 84 -11.15 21.91 9.61
CA PRO A 84 -11.70 23.17 10.12
C PRO A 84 -11.91 24.24 9.06
N LEU A 85 -11.06 24.28 8.02
CA LEU A 85 -11.22 25.22 6.90
C LEU A 85 -12.51 24.96 6.12
N GLY A 86 -12.83 23.69 5.85
CA GLY A 86 -14.08 23.32 5.21
C GLY A 86 -15.31 23.62 6.08
N ILE A 87 -15.20 23.37 7.38
CA ILE A 87 -16.27 23.67 8.34
C ILE A 87 -16.50 25.19 8.42
N THR A 88 -15.44 25.99 8.46
CA THR A 88 -15.53 27.45 8.48
C THR A 88 -16.19 27.99 7.20
N TRP A 89 -15.80 27.44 6.04
CA TRP A 89 -16.41 27.80 4.77
C TRP A 89 -17.90 27.43 4.73
N LEU A 90 -18.27 26.29 5.24
CA LEU A 90 -19.66 25.86 5.33
C LEU A 90 -20.48 26.81 6.22
N ALA A 91 -19.97 27.13 7.41
CA ALA A 91 -20.62 28.10 8.34
C ALA A 91 -20.81 29.48 7.70
N PHE A 92 -19.79 29.96 6.99
CA PHE A 92 -19.86 31.25 6.26
C PHE A 92 -20.90 31.17 5.13
N SER A 93 -20.95 30.12 4.36
CA SER A 93 -21.95 29.91 3.31
C SER A 93 -23.37 29.90 3.86
N LEU A 94 -23.59 29.20 4.98
CA LEU A 94 -24.89 29.15 5.65
C LEU A 94 -25.30 30.53 6.20
N TYR A 95 -24.34 31.31 6.74
CA TYR A 95 -24.60 32.66 7.19
C TYR A 95 -25.07 33.57 6.03
N ILE A 96 -24.39 33.53 4.88
CA ILE A 96 -24.79 34.29 3.70
C ILE A 96 -26.18 33.87 3.21
N LEU A 97 -26.46 32.57 3.14
CA LEU A 97 -27.76 32.06 2.74
C LEU A 97 -28.89 32.54 3.66
N ALA A 98 -28.61 32.67 4.98
CA ALA A 98 -29.59 33.12 5.96
C ALA A 98 -29.82 34.63 5.95
N THR A 99 -28.81 35.44 5.53
CA THR A 99 -28.87 36.94 5.58
C THR A 99 -29.07 37.58 4.21
N SER A 100 -29.10 36.82 3.12
CA SER A 100 -29.26 37.34 1.77
C SER A 100 -30.66 37.83 1.51
N GLU A 101 -30.79 39.14 1.27
CA GLU A 101 -32.05 39.81 0.88
C GLU A 101 -32.34 39.65 -0.63
N MET A 102 -31.36 39.30 -1.44
CA MET A 102 -31.44 39.21 -2.91
C MET A 102 -31.98 37.89 -3.44
N GLY A 103 -32.67 37.09 -2.62
CA GLY A 103 -33.16 35.75 -2.99
C GLY A 103 -32.16 34.67 -2.66
N PHE A 104 -32.46 33.42 -3.03
CA PHE A 104 -31.65 32.25 -2.75
C PHE A 104 -30.44 32.14 -3.71
N PRO A 105 -29.19 32.42 -3.25
CA PRO A 105 -28.04 32.40 -4.12
C PRO A 105 -27.61 30.95 -4.39
N LEU A 106 -28.08 30.37 -5.49
CA LEU A 106 -27.86 28.97 -5.90
C LEU A 106 -26.37 28.59 -5.91
N GLU A 107 -25.51 29.51 -6.33
CA GLU A 107 -24.04 29.27 -6.40
C GLU A 107 -23.45 29.05 -4.99
N ILE A 108 -23.89 29.82 -4.00
CA ILE A 108 -23.43 29.67 -2.62
C ILE A 108 -23.95 28.33 -2.03
N ALA A 109 -25.20 27.99 -2.31
CA ALA A 109 -25.76 26.73 -1.89
C ALA A 109 -25.01 25.52 -2.51
N ALA A 110 -24.72 25.59 -3.81
CA ALA A 110 -23.97 24.54 -4.51
C ALA A 110 -22.54 24.39 -3.94
N THR A 111 -21.84 25.51 -3.68
CA THR A 111 -20.50 25.45 -3.08
C THR A 111 -20.52 24.94 -1.64
N ALA A 112 -21.55 25.29 -0.85
CA ALA A 112 -21.72 24.77 0.51
C ALA A 112 -21.91 23.26 0.52
N ILE A 113 -22.73 22.71 -0.39
CA ILE A 113 -22.95 21.26 -0.53
C ILE A 113 -21.65 20.56 -0.96
N ALA A 114 -20.94 21.12 -1.92
CA ALA A 114 -19.66 20.55 -2.40
C ALA A 114 -18.61 20.53 -1.29
N MET A 115 -18.50 21.62 -0.51
CA MET A 115 -17.56 21.69 0.62
C MET A 115 -17.94 20.77 1.77
N LEU A 116 -19.23 20.61 2.05
CA LEU A 116 -19.71 19.63 3.04
C LEU A 116 -19.31 18.20 2.63
N TRP A 117 -19.60 17.84 1.38
CA TRP A 117 -19.24 16.54 0.83
C TRP A 117 -17.73 16.29 0.90
N TRP A 118 -16.94 17.26 0.46
CA TRP A 118 -15.49 17.20 0.49
C TRP A 118 -14.96 17.03 1.92
N THR A 119 -15.41 17.86 2.85
CA THR A 119 -14.98 17.82 4.25
C THR A 119 -15.33 16.48 4.91
N MET A 120 -16.54 15.99 4.71
CA MET A 120 -16.95 14.67 5.22
C MET A 120 -16.10 13.55 4.65
N THR A 121 -15.79 13.60 3.35
CA THR A 121 -14.93 12.61 2.69
C THR A 121 -13.52 12.64 3.28
N MET A 122 -12.92 13.81 3.44
CA MET A 122 -11.58 13.96 3.98
C MET A 122 -11.47 13.45 5.42
N ILE A 123 -12.41 13.85 6.28
CA ILE A 123 -12.47 13.36 7.66
C ILE A 123 -12.59 11.84 7.67
N ARG A 124 -13.54 11.29 6.90
CA ARG A 124 -13.79 9.86 6.88
C ARG A 124 -12.58 9.05 6.38
N VAL A 125 -11.89 9.52 5.34
CA VAL A 125 -10.65 8.88 4.84
C VAL A 125 -9.61 8.80 5.97
N ASP A 126 -9.40 9.89 6.70
CA ASP A 126 -8.37 9.90 7.75
C ASP A 126 -8.69 9.01 8.95
N ILE A 127 -9.96 8.90 9.36
CA ILE A 127 -10.35 8.20 10.59
C ILE A 127 -10.83 6.76 10.36
N SER A 128 -11.28 6.39 9.14
CA SER A 128 -11.90 5.07 8.91
C SER A 128 -10.93 4.03 8.35
N ILE A 129 -9.83 4.45 7.71
CA ILE A 129 -8.82 3.51 7.21
C ILE A 129 -8.09 2.88 8.41
N PRO A 130 -7.90 1.57 8.48
CA PRO A 130 -7.13 0.92 9.54
C PRO A 130 -5.72 1.50 9.69
N ARG A 131 -5.13 1.35 10.86
CA ARG A 131 -3.77 1.88 11.15
C ARG A 131 -2.70 1.27 10.27
N ASP A 132 -2.90 0.04 9.82
CA ASP A 132 -2.03 -0.68 8.89
C ASP A 132 -2.86 -1.67 8.05
N GLU A 133 -2.29 -2.14 6.95
CA GLU A 133 -2.84 -3.22 6.11
C GLU A 133 -1.79 -4.32 5.97
N PRO A 134 -1.51 -5.10 7.03
CA PRO A 134 -0.41 -6.04 7.04
C PRO A 134 -0.64 -7.23 6.09
N ILE A 135 0.49 -7.82 5.66
CA ILE A 135 0.52 -9.14 5.03
C ILE A 135 1.33 -10.07 5.91
N ARG A 136 0.82 -11.27 6.14
CA ARG A 136 1.53 -12.35 6.83
C ARG A 136 1.93 -13.44 5.88
N PHE A 137 3.15 -13.93 6.02
CA PHE A 137 3.70 -15.05 5.29
C PHE A 137 3.99 -16.17 6.28
N ASN A 138 3.24 -17.28 6.18
CA ASN A 138 3.49 -18.46 7.01
C ASN A 138 4.35 -19.45 6.21
N ARG A 139 5.59 -19.64 6.67
CA ARG A 139 6.60 -20.48 6.02
C ARG A 139 6.24 -21.96 6.08
N LEU A 140 5.77 -22.44 7.22
CA LEU A 140 5.47 -23.86 7.44
C LEU A 140 4.25 -24.31 6.64
N ARG A 141 3.21 -23.48 6.60
CA ARG A 141 1.97 -23.77 5.87
C ARG A 141 2.05 -23.44 4.38
N ARG A 142 3.10 -22.74 3.97
CA ARG A 142 3.21 -22.22 2.58
C ARG A 142 1.98 -21.43 2.17
N LYS A 143 1.52 -20.56 3.08
CA LYS A 143 0.36 -19.67 2.88
C LYS A 143 0.69 -18.23 3.18
N ILE A 144 -0.07 -17.35 2.56
CA ILE A 144 -0.08 -15.92 2.89
C ILE A 144 -1.47 -15.50 3.35
N TYR A 145 -1.50 -14.50 4.21
CA TYR A 145 -2.73 -13.90 4.73
C TYR A 145 -2.66 -12.40 4.47
N VAL A 146 -3.67 -11.88 3.79
CA VAL A 146 -3.70 -10.49 3.32
C VAL A 146 -4.84 -9.76 4.00
N TYR A 147 -4.51 -8.70 4.71
CA TYR A 147 -5.48 -7.78 5.30
C TYR A 147 -5.67 -6.61 4.34
N ARG A 148 -6.89 -6.37 3.87
CA ARG A 148 -7.18 -5.34 2.87
C ARG A 148 -8.37 -4.51 3.27
N PHE A 149 -8.24 -3.18 3.15
CA PHE A 149 -9.31 -2.24 3.36
C PHE A 149 -9.90 -1.79 2.02
N HIS A 150 -11.22 -1.87 1.88
CA HIS A 150 -11.96 -1.48 0.69
C HIS A 150 -12.74 -0.20 0.95
N TYR A 151 -12.50 0.83 0.15
CA TYR A 151 -13.17 2.11 0.27
C TYR A 151 -13.33 2.81 -1.07
N LEU A 152 -14.37 3.64 -1.17
CA LEU A 152 -14.60 4.56 -2.27
C LEU A 152 -14.23 5.97 -1.80
N TRP A 153 -13.05 6.45 -2.18
CA TRP A 153 -12.47 7.69 -1.69
C TRP A 153 -13.34 8.94 -1.96
N TRP A 154 -14.20 8.90 -2.98
CA TRP A 154 -15.07 10.00 -3.38
C TRP A 154 -16.47 9.93 -2.74
N ASN A 155 -16.88 8.80 -2.16
CA ASN A 155 -18.21 8.60 -1.57
C ASN A 155 -18.13 8.34 -0.06
N PRO A 156 -18.38 9.38 0.78
CA PRO A 156 -18.33 9.23 2.22
C PRO A 156 -19.50 8.41 2.79
N PHE A 157 -20.52 8.08 2.02
CA PHE A 157 -21.66 7.28 2.47
C PHE A 157 -21.60 5.82 2.03
N ALA A 158 -20.66 5.45 1.17
CA ALA A 158 -20.47 4.06 0.77
C ALA A 158 -20.08 3.18 1.97
N ARG A 159 -20.38 1.89 1.88
CA ARG A 159 -19.91 0.91 2.87
C ARG A 159 -18.42 0.68 2.67
N TRP A 160 -17.64 0.99 3.70
CA TRP A 160 -16.22 0.70 3.76
C TRP A 160 -16.00 -0.49 4.68
N TYR A 161 -15.15 -1.42 4.29
CA TYR A 161 -14.99 -2.68 4.99
C TYR A 161 -13.60 -3.28 4.80
N VAL A 162 -13.25 -4.18 5.72
CA VAL A 162 -12.03 -4.97 5.65
C VAL A 162 -12.34 -6.35 5.11
N THR A 163 -11.45 -6.87 4.28
CA THR A 163 -11.41 -8.29 3.92
C THR A 163 -10.07 -8.89 4.33
N THR A 164 -10.14 -10.13 4.76
CA THR A 164 -8.96 -10.95 5.06
C THR A 164 -9.02 -12.19 4.19
N ASN A 165 -8.01 -12.38 3.35
CA ASN A 165 -7.93 -13.50 2.42
C ASN A 165 -6.66 -14.30 2.67
N SER A 166 -6.71 -15.62 2.43
CA SER A 166 -5.53 -16.47 2.43
C SER A 166 -5.30 -17.08 1.06
N TYR A 167 -4.03 -17.19 0.66
CA TYR A 167 -3.62 -17.76 -0.63
C TYR A 167 -2.45 -18.72 -0.44
N HIS A 168 -2.31 -19.68 -1.35
CA HIS A 168 -1.15 -20.57 -1.38
C HIS A 168 0.06 -19.83 -1.93
N TRP A 169 1.23 -20.09 -1.36
CA TRP A 169 2.49 -19.50 -1.77
C TRP A 169 2.83 -19.81 -3.25
N ALA A 170 2.58 -21.04 -3.69
CA ALA A 170 2.87 -21.49 -5.06
C ALA A 170 2.08 -20.72 -6.14
N ASP A 171 0.91 -20.16 -5.78
CA ASP A 171 0.04 -19.44 -6.71
C ASP A 171 0.37 -17.94 -6.82
N LEU A 172 1.45 -17.50 -6.17
CA LEU A 172 1.85 -16.10 -6.20
C LEU A 172 2.81 -15.82 -7.34
N ARG A 173 2.66 -14.65 -7.92
CA ARG A 173 3.62 -14.05 -8.86
C ARG A 173 3.82 -12.61 -8.49
N ALA A 174 5.01 -12.08 -8.72
CA ALA A 174 5.30 -10.70 -8.41
C ALA A 174 5.69 -9.93 -9.67
N GLU A 175 5.23 -8.69 -9.77
CA GLU A 175 5.48 -7.79 -10.88
C GLU A 175 5.98 -6.44 -10.34
N VAL A 176 6.95 -5.86 -11.02
CA VAL A 176 7.31 -4.45 -10.82
C VAL A 176 6.46 -3.59 -11.73
N TRP A 177 5.89 -2.54 -11.16
CA TRP A 177 5.09 -1.57 -11.89
C TRP A 177 5.62 -0.16 -11.70
N ARG A 178 5.36 0.71 -12.69
CA ARG A 178 5.67 2.13 -12.64
C ARG A 178 4.51 2.95 -13.16
N GLN A 179 4.12 3.95 -12.41
CA GLN A 179 3.08 4.90 -12.80
C GLN A 179 3.65 6.32 -12.82
N ARG A 180 3.18 7.10 -13.76
CA ARG A 180 3.50 8.52 -13.89
C ARG A 180 2.25 9.33 -13.59
N GLY A 181 2.40 10.32 -12.74
CA GLY A 181 1.36 11.29 -12.41
C GLY A 181 1.88 12.71 -12.59
N ALA A 182 0.99 13.66 -12.83
CA ALA A 182 1.32 15.07 -12.84
C ALA A 182 0.93 15.69 -11.49
N THR A 183 1.76 16.59 -10.97
CA THR A 183 1.37 17.47 -9.86
C THR A 183 0.51 18.61 -10.40
N GLY A 184 -0.34 19.19 -9.54
CA GLY A 184 -1.12 20.40 -9.90
C GLY A 184 -0.27 21.59 -10.30
N GLN A 185 1.05 21.58 -10.04
CA GLN A 185 2.03 22.60 -10.41
C GLN A 185 2.84 22.23 -11.66
N GLY A 186 2.43 21.22 -12.43
CA GLY A 186 3.10 20.78 -13.66
C GLY A 186 4.32 19.89 -13.44
N GLY A 187 4.63 19.48 -12.21
CA GLY A 187 5.71 18.53 -11.93
C GLY A 187 5.32 17.09 -12.27
N LEU A 188 6.31 16.25 -12.61
CA LEU A 188 6.14 14.83 -12.85
C LEU A 188 6.41 14.04 -11.57
N ILE A 189 5.43 13.27 -11.12
CA ILE A 189 5.61 12.26 -10.06
C ILE A 189 5.74 10.89 -10.73
N ILE A 190 6.83 10.19 -10.43
CA ILE A 190 7.02 8.80 -10.84
C ILE A 190 6.99 7.95 -9.58
N THR A 191 6.06 7.01 -9.52
CA THR A 191 5.94 6.03 -8.43
C THR A 191 6.09 4.64 -9.02
N TRP A 192 6.86 3.80 -8.37
CA TRP A 192 7.00 2.39 -8.71
C TRP A 192 7.00 1.54 -7.46
N GLY A 193 6.77 0.26 -7.62
CA GLY A 193 6.71 -0.68 -6.52
C GLY A 193 6.45 -2.10 -7.00
N VAL A 194 6.27 -3.00 -6.04
CA VAL A 194 6.00 -4.41 -6.28
C VAL A 194 4.54 -4.73 -6.01
N SER A 195 3.92 -5.41 -6.96
CA SER A 195 2.57 -5.97 -6.83
C SER A 195 2.63 -7.49 -6.83
N ILE A 196 1.91 -8.12 -5.92
CA ILE A 196 1.70 -9.56 -5.92
C ILE A 196 0.39 -9.86 -6.66
N ALA A 197 0.47 -10.72 -7.65
CA ALA A 197 -0.67 -11.31 -8.34
C ALA A 197 -0.88 -12.74 -7.83
N VAL A 198 -2.13 -13.08 -7.55
CA VAL A 198 -2.57 -14.45 -7.29
C VAL A 198 -3.08 -15.03 -8.59
N VAL A 199 -2.52 -16.15 -9.02
CA VAL A 199 -2.92 -16.79 -10.27
C VAL A 199 -3.76 -18.03 -10.00
N LYS A 200 -4.60 -18.38 -10.95
CA LYS A 200 -5.31 -19.66 -10.93
C LYS A 200 -4.28 -20.78 -11.03
N PRO A 201 -4.33 -21.82 -10.17
CA PRO A 201 -3.36 -22.92 -10.16
C PRO A 201 -3.08 -23.49 -11.55
N GLY A 202 -1.79 -23.63 -11.87
CA GLY A 202 -1.33 -24.15 -13.17
C GLY A 202 -1.49 -23.20 -14.37
N THR A 203 -1.86 -21.94 -14.13
CA THR A 203 -2.04 -20.94 -15.19
C THR A 203 -1.37 -19.61 -14.82
N ASN A 204 -1.31 -18.69 -15.80
CA ASN A 204 -0.90 -17.31 -15.58
C ASN A 204 -2.11 -16.34 -15.51
N GLN A 205 -3.32 -16.86 -15.35
CA GLN A 205 -4.53 -16.06 -15.22
C GLN A 205 -4.62 -15.48 -13.81
N VAL A 206 -4.59 -14.16 -13.70
CA VAL A 206 -4.69 -13.45 -12.43
C VAL A 206 -6.13 -13.44 -11.94
N ILE A 207 -6.35 -13.90 -10.71
CA ILE A 207 -7.64 -13.91 -10.02
C ILE A 207 -7.73 -12.81 -8.96
N ASP A 208 -6.61 -12.41 -8.36
CA ASP A 208 -6.53 -11.28 -7.42
C ASP A 208 -5.17 -10.62 -7.50
N ARG A 209 -5.09 -9.37 -7.03
CA ARG A 209 -3.84 -8.59 -7.02
C ARG A 209 -3.84 -7.60 -5.87
N PHE A 210 -2.69 -7.43 -5.24
CA PHE A 210 -2.49 -6.46 -4.17
C PHE A 210 -1.04 -5.95 -4.15
N PRO A 211 -0.81 -4.70 -3.69
CA PRO A 211 0.54 -4.19 -3.57
C PRO A 211 1.29 -4.89 -2.43
N LEU A 212 2.55 -5.26 -2.66
CA LEU A 212 3.49 -5.64 -1.61
C LEU A 212 4.17 -4.40 -1.06
N SER A 213 4.63 -3.53 -1.95
CA SER A 213 5.28 -2.27 -1.61
C SER A 213 4.81 -1.15 -2.53
N VAL A 214 4.88 0.08 -2.03
CA VAL A 214 4.62 1.31 -2.79
C VAL A 214 5.72 2.33 -2.48
N GLY A 215 6.42 2.78 -3.52
CA GLY A 215 7.47 3.80 -3.43
C GLY A 215 8.88 3.24 -3.52
N GLN A 216 9.48 3.36 -4.70
CA GLN A 216 10.90 3.11 -5.00
C GLN A 216 11.41 1.69 -4.68
N ASP A 217 10.59 0.68 -4.89
CA ASP A 217 10.95 -0.72 -4.74
C ASP A 217 11.01 -1.39 -6.13
N GLU A 218 12.16 -1.94 -6.48
CA GLU A 218 12.45 -2.62 -7.74
C GLU A 218 12.42 -4.15 -7.61
N GLY A 219 11.86 -4.69 -6.52
CA GLY A 219 11.76 -6.13 -6.25
C GLY A 219 12.38 -6.58 -4.94
N SER A 220 13.09 -5.69 -4.23
CA SER A 220 13.79 -6.04 -2.98
C SER A 220 12.87 -6.57 -1.89
N SER A 221 11.66 -6.03 -1.76
CA SER A 221 10.66 -6.58 -0.82
C SER A 221 10.23 -8.00 -1.17
N TRP A 222 10.14 -8.32 -2.46
CA TRP A 222 9.80 -9.67 -2.90
C TRP A 222 10.95 -10.64 -2.66
N ASP A 223 12.20 -10.25 -2.97
CA ASP A 223 13.38 -11.08 -2.71
C ASP A 223 13.54 -11.34 -1.20
N TYR A 224 13.26 -10.33 -0.36
CA TYR A 224 13.24 -10.49 1.09
C TYR A 224 12.23 -11.55 1.54
N VAL A 225 11.00 -11.48 1.04
CA VAL A 225 9.95 -12.45 1.34
C VAL A 225 10.30 -13.85 0.86
N ARG A 226 10.85 -13.98 -0.36
CA ARG A 226 11.31 -15.28 -0.91
C ARG A 226 12.40 -15.90 -0.06
N ALA A 227 13.43 -15.13 0.29
CA ALA A 227 14.51 -15.60 1.15
C ALA A 227 13.98 -16.06 2.52
N TYR A 228 13.03 -15.31 3.12
CA TYR A 228 12.36 -15.75 4.34
C TYR A 228 11.61 -17.06 4.15
N MET A 229 10.81 -17.20 3.12
CA MET A 229 9.98 -18.38 2.86
C MET A 229 10.82 -19.64 2.54
N GLN A 230 11.99 -19.46 1.91
CA GLN A 230 12.89 -20.55 1.55
C GLN A 230 13.80 -20.93 2.72
N HIS A 231 14.49 -19.97 3.32
CA HIS A 231 15.59 -20.22 4.26
C HIS A 231 15.26 -19.83 5.71
N GLY A 232 14.18 -19.05 5.94
CA GLY A 232 13.78 -18.57 7.27
C GLY A 232 14.56 -17.33 7.71
N PRO A 233 14.35 -16.90 8.97
CA PRO A 233 14.90 -15.63 9.47
C PRO A 233 16.44 -15.60 9.54
N GLY A 234 17.09 -16.75 9.68
CA GLY A 234 18.55 -16.82 9.77
C GLY A 234 19.31 -16.42 8.50
N ALA A 235 18.65 -16.43 7.34
CA ALA A 235 19.24 -16.02 6.07
C ALA A 235 19.06 -14.53 5.77
N LEU A 236 18.37 -13.81 6.66
CA LEU A 236 18.03 -12.41 6.47
C LEU A 236 18.92 -11.50 7.33
N PRO A 237 19.13 -10.25 6.89
CA PRO A 237 19.75 -9.24 7.73
C PRO A 237 18.98 -9.07 9.05
N ALA A 238 19.70 -8.87 10.16
CA ALA A 238 19.09 -8.67 11.47
C ALA A 238 18.17 -7.44 11.46
N VAL A 239 16.95 -7.64 11.93
CA VAL A 239 15.97 -6.56 12.08
C VAL A 239 16.29 -5.79 13.37
N VAL A 240 16.65 -4.53 13.25
CA VAL A 240 17.00 -3.69 14.39
C VAL A 240 15.77 -3.32 15.23
N THR A 241 14.65 -3.01 14.55
CA THR A 241 13.40 -2.61 15.23
C THR A 241 12.20 -3.15 14.49
N PHE A 242 11.25 -3.73 15.21
CA PHE A 242 9.95 -4.10 14.67
C PHE A 242 9.00 -2.90 14.75
N ASN A 243 8.16 -2.78 13.73
CA ASN A 243 7.11 -1.77 13.69
C ASN A 243 5.89 -2.30 14.45
N ASP A 244 5.33 -1.47 15.33
CA ASP A 244 4.01 -1.75 15.91
C ASP A 244 2.93 -1.19 14.97
N PRO A 245 2.08 -2.06 14.37
CA PRO A 245 1.02 -1.62 13.45
C PRO A 245 0.00 -0.71 14.13
N ASN A 246 -0.13 -0.80 15.46
CA ASN A 246 -1.07 -0.02 16.25
C ASN A 246 -0.45 1.19 16.97
N ARG A 247 0.85 1.44 16.77
CA ARG A 247 1.53 2.58 17.38
C ARG A 247 0.94 3.91 16.86
N VAL A 248 0.56 4.76 17.83
CA VAL A 248 -0.01 6.08 17.54
C VAL A 248 0.92 7.17 18.08
N PRO A 249 1.42 8.06 17.23
CA PRO A 249 2.13 9.26 17.66
C PRO A 249 1.24 10.14 18.55
N PRO A 250 1.80 10.83 19.58
CA PRO A 250 1.02 11.58 20.58
C PRO A 250 0.06 12.61 20.01
N LEU A 251 0.44 13.28 18.92
CA LEU A 251 -0.33 14.39 18.30
C LEU A 251 -1.19 13.97 17.11
N ASN A 252 -1.21 12.69 16.73
CA ASN A 252 -1.99 12.26 15.56
C ASN A 252 -3.39 11.78 15.96
N LEU A 253 -4.35 12.72 15.98
CA LEU A 253 -5.74 12.43 16.33
C LEU A 253 -6.41 11.46 15.34
N ALA A 254 -6.10 11.55 14.05
CA ALA A 254 -6.66 10.65 13.05
C ALA A 254 -6.27 9.18 13.30
N LEU A 255 -5.01 8.92 13.63
CA LEU A 255 -4.56 7.58 14.01
C LEU A 255 -5.15 7.10 15.34
N ARG A 256 -5.44 8.01 16.28
CA ARG A 256 -6.14 7.63 17.52
C ARG A 256 -7.56 7.14 17.27
N LEU A 257 -8.28 7.81 16.37
CA LEU A 257 -9.65 7.45 15.98
C LEU A 257 -9.72 6.27 15.00
N ALA A 258 -8.63 6.01 14.29
CA ALA A 258 -8.58 4.95 13.28
C ALA A 258 -8.71 3.54 13.90
N PRO A 259 -9.42 2.63 13.20
CA PRO A 259 -9.53 1.24 13.60
C PRO A 259 -8.16 0.58 13.79
N ILE A 260 -8.03 -0.21 14.84
CA ILE A 260 -6.87 -1.07 15.07
C ILE A 260 -6.91 -2.26 14.10
N VAL A 261 -5.73 -2.79 13.78
CA VAL A 261 -5.63 -4.00 12.97
C VAL A 261 -6.06 -5.19 13.83
N GLN A 262 -7.11 -5.86 13.42
CA GLN A 262 -7.64 -7.06 14.07
C GLN A 262 -7.83 -8.16 13.03
N TRP A 263 -7.08 -9.24 13.19
CA TRP A 263 -7.25 -10.43 12.39
C TRP A 263 -8.43 -11.26 12.94
N PRO A 264 -9.20 -11.97 12.09
CA PRO A 264 -10.13 -12.99 12.56
C PRO A 264 -9.40 -14.02 13.42
N ALA A 265 -10.02 -14.47 14.52
CA ALA A 265 -9.35 -15.30 15.52
C ALA A 265 -8.82 -16.63 14.96
N ASP A 266 -9.57 -17.25 14.06
CA ASP A 266 -9.20 -18.47 13.34
C ASP A 266 -7.98 -18.24 12.45
N MET A 267 -7.98 -17.15 11.67
CA MET A 267 -6.88 -16.77 10.79
C MET A 267 -5.65 -16.31 11.58
N ASP A 268 -5.84 -15.60 12.70
CA ASP A 268 -4.72 -15.21 13.57
C ASP A 268 -4.03 -16.44 14.17
N ALA A 269 -4.79 -17.41 14.67
CA ALA A 269 -4.25 -18.66 15.15
C ALA A 269 -3.55 -19.46 14.04
N GLU A 270 -4.21 -19.65 12.88
CA GLU A 270 -3.64 -20.40 11.75
C GLU A 270 -2.35 -19.76 11.23
N SER A 271 -2.31 -18.43 11.12
CA SER A 271 -1.15 -17.74 10.53
C SER A 271 0.09 -17.74 11.41
N ARG A 272 -0.05 -17.98 12.73
CA ARG A 272 1.07 -17.99 13.70
C ARG A 272 1.63 -19.38 13.98
N THR A 273 0.85 -20.43 13.69
CA THR A 273 1.23 -21.84 13.85
C THR A 273 1.66 -22.45 12.51
#